data_3e358d00ddab30d09a22274f0fbf79db
#
_entry.id   3e358d00ddab30d09a22274f0fbf79db
#
_cell.length_a   1.000
_cell.length_b   1.000
_cell.length_c   1.000
_cell.angle_alpha   90.00
_cell.angle_beta   90.00
_cell.angle_gamma   90.00
#
_symmetry.space_group_name_H-M   'P 1'
#
loop_
_entity.id
_entity.type
_entity.pdbx_description
1 polymer ?
#
loop_
_entity_poly.entity_id
_entity_poly.type
_entity_poly.pdbx_seq_one_letter_code
_entity_poly.pdbx_strand_id
1 'polypeptide(L)'
;MTLKEIAKMAGVSVSTVSRVINHSNSKVASKEVQDNIWRIVRETNYIPNSTARNLKLGGSTGYMQMPTKTIGCIFARSGNTTNDPFFSQIARALEQEAFRQGYIMKYSFSAYDINDANTYQLIASNPVNGIAVLGRFDKNLLSFVKKQYKYVVYTGLNMIDTDFDQVICDGYEASVTAVKYLHNLGHTSIGYVGEKSRELRYQGYLDTMNKLGLPVSRENIIVTTLSSEGGYNGVKERLKKGLNVSALFCANDLTAIGAMKAIKEEGLNIPSDISIMSIDDIDTAQYVSPMLTTIHVPVEELGKMAAKILIDRIENGKSLPVKIE
;
A
#
# COMPACT_ATOMS: atom_id res chain seq x y z
N MET A 1 14.83 -22.26 11.15
CA MET A 1 15.03 -23.15 9.97
C MET A 1 16.45 -23.03 9.43
N THR A 2 17.05 -24.15 9.04
CA THR A 2 18.43 -24.23 8.53
C THR A 2 18.44 -24.79 7.09
N LEU A 3 19.52 -24.56 6.35
CA LEU A 3 19.69 -25.18 5.02
C LEU A 3 19.61 -26.72 5.06
N LYS A 4 20.03 -27.34 6.17
CA LYS A 4 19.93 -28.80 6.36
C LYS A 4 18.48 -29.27 6.46
N GLU A 5 17.63 -28.52 7.16
CA GLU A 5 16.21 -28.85 7.30
C GLU A 5 15.47 -28.68 5.97
N ILE A 6 15.78 -27.60 5.21
CA ILE A 6 15.23 -27.40 3.86
C ILE A 6 15.66 -28.53 2.92
N ALA A 7 16.94 -28.92 2.97
CA ALA A 7 17.47 -30.03 2.16
C ALA A 7 16.75 -31.36 2.45
N LYS A 8 16.48 -31.63 3.73
CA LYS A 8 15.72 -32.80 4.15
C LYS A 8 14.28 -32.77 3.63
N MET A 9 13.60 -31.62 3.72
CA MET A 9 12.23 -31.44 3.23
C MET A 9 12.12 -31.52 1.70
N ALA A 10 13.13 -30.99 0.99
CA ALA A 10 13.16 -31.00 -0.46
C ALA A 10 13.69 -32.31 -1.08
N GLY A 11 14.21 -33.25 -0.26
CA GLY A 11 14.79 -34.50 -0.73
C GLY A 11 16.07 -34.33 -1.54
N VAL A 12 16.85 -33.28 -1.28
CA VAL A 12 18.07 -32.94 -2.02
C VAL A 12 19.25 -32.66 -1.09
N SER A 13 20.46 -32.54 -1.65
CA SER A 13 21.66 -32.21 -0.87
C SER A 13 21.65 -30.77 -0.37
N VAL A 14 22.29 -30.51 0.77
CA VAL A 14 22.46 -29.13 1.30
C VAL A 14 23.19 -28.25 0.29
N SER A 15 24.13 -28.81 -0.48
CA SER A 15 24.82 -28.07 -1.55
C SER A 15 23.91 -27.69 -2.71
N THR A 16 22.91 -28.51 -3.03
CA THR A 16 21.90 -28.21 -4.04
C THR A 16 21.00 -27.06 -3.56
N VAL A 17 20.49 -27.14 -2.33
CA VAL A 17 19.70 -26.05 -1.73
C VAL A 17 20.51 -24.75 -1.70
N SER A 18 21.77 -24.81 -1.22
CA SER A 18 22.63 -23.64 -1.16
C SER A 18 22.88 -23.03 -2.54
N ARG A 19 23.08 -23.84 -3.59
CA ARG A 19 23.25 -23.35 -4.96
C ARG A 19 21.96 -22.73 -5.52
N VAL A 20 20.82 -23.37 -5.33
CA VAL A 20 19.53 -22.84 -5.78
C VAL A 20 19.22 -21.50 -5.10
N ILE A 21 19.47 -21.40 -3.80
CA ILE A 21 19.20 -20.17 -3.05
C ILE A 21 20.18 -19.03 -3.37
N ASN A 22 21.44 -19.35 -3.68
CA ASN A 22 22.51 -18.36 -3.85
C ASN A 22 22.87 -18.04 -5.31
N HIS A 23 22.43 -18.82 -6.29
CA HIS A 23 22.75 -18.63 -7.70
C HIS A 23 21.50 -18.72 -8.57
N SER A 24 21.15 -17.64 -9.25
CA SER A 24 20.00 -17.54 -10.18
C SER A 24 20.20 -18.28 -11.52
N ASN A 25 21.18 -19.15 -11.64
CA ASN A 25 21.53 -19.78 -12.91
C ASN A 25 20.72 -21.08 -13.12
N SER A 26 19.97 -21.18 -14.22
CA SER A 26 19.06 -22.28 -14.57
C SER A 26 19.72 -23.69 -14.65
N LYS A 27 21.02 -23.77 -14.61
CA LYS A 27 21.79 -25.03 -14.68
C LYS A 27 22.07 -25.70 -13.33
N VAL A 28 21.59 -25.17 -12.23
CA VAL A 28 21.94 -25.64 -10.86
C VAL A 28 21.15 -26.88 -10.45
N ALA A 29 19.90 -26.98 -10.87
CA ALA A 29 18.99 -28.11 -10.65
C ALA A 29 17.88 -28.06 -11.68
N SER A 30 17.06 -29.13 -11.81
CA SER A 30 15.85 -29.08 -12.63
C SER A 30 14.90 -27.99 -12.12
N LYS A 31 14.05 -27.45 -13.00
CA LYS A 31 13.07 -26.43 -12.65
C LYS A 31 12.14 -26.90 -11.52
N GLU A 32 11.71 -28.16 -11.59
CA GLU A 32 10.87 -28.79 -10.57
C GLU A 32 11.52 -28.79 -9.18
N VAL A 33 12.81 -29.12 -9.10
CA VAL A 33 13.58 -29.11 -7.85
C VAL A 33 13.77 -27.68 -7.34
N GLN A 34 14.00 -26.72 -8.23
CA GLN A 34 14.11 -25.31 -7.85
C GLN A 34 12.78 -24.80 -7.28
N ASP A 35 11.65 -25.06 -7.96
CA ASP A 35 10.32 -24.64 -7.54
C ASP A 35 9.94 -25.27 -6.18
N ASN A 36 10.27 -26.55 -5.97
CA ASN A 36 10.04 -27.22 -4.68
C ASN A 36 10.87 -26.59 -3.55
N ILE A 37 12.15 -26.31 -3.77
CA ILE A 37 13.00 -25.65 -2.77
C ILE A 37 12.44 -24.26 -2.44
N TRP A 38 12.04 -23.47 -3.44
CA TRP A 38 11.47 -22.14 -3.21
C TRP A 38 10.11 -22.18 -2.54
N ARG A 39 9.29 -23.19 -2.80
CA ARG A 39 8.05 -23.43 -2.06
C ARG A 39 8.33 -23.65 -0.57
N ILE A 40 9.28 -24.54 -0.24
CA ILE A 40 9.67 -24.84 1.14
C ILE A 40 10.26 -23.59 1.82
N VAL A 41 11.12 -22.84 1.15
CA VAL A 41 11.68 -21.59 1.66
C VAL A 41 10.59 -20.60 2.02
N ARG A 42 9.54 -20.45 1.20
CA ARG A 42 8.37 -19.60 1.46
C ARG A 42 7.55 -20.09 2.64
N GLU A 43 7.13 -21.37 2.64
CA GLU A 43 6.32 -21.97 3.71
C GLU A 43 7.02 -21.89 5.06
N THR A 44 8.34 -22.02 5.08
CA THR A 44 9.15 -21.99 6.29
C THR A 44 9.70 -20.61 6.64
N ASN A 45 9.50 -19.63 5.75
CA ASN A 45 10.05 -18.26 5.86
C ASN A 45 11.57 -18.26 6.18
N TYR A 46 12.31 -19.13 5.52
CA TYR A 46 13.76 -19.17 5.68
C TYR A 46 14.43 -17.98 5.01
N ILE A 47 15.28 -17.27 5.76
CA ILE A 47 16.08 -16.14 5.26
C ILE A 47 17.53 -16.59 5.13
N PRO A 48 18.13 -16.48 3.91
CA PRO A 48 19.55 -16.72 3.72
C PRO A 48 20.40 -15.75 4.55
N ASN A 49 21.35 -16.26 5.33
CA ASN A 49 22.24 -15.41 6.12
C ASN A 49 23.27 -14.71 5.21
N SER A 50 23.02 -13.43 4.91
CA SER A 50 23.88 -12.60 4.06
C SER A 50 25.30 -12.39 4.64
N THR A 51 25.43 -12.37 5.97
CA THR A 51 26.71 -12.23 6.67
C THR A 51 27.62 -13.45 6.46
N ALA A 52 27.05 -14.66 6.49
CA ALA A 52 27.78 -15.90 6.20
C ALA A 52 28.18 -16.02 4.72
N ARG A 53 27.42 -15.38 3.82
CA ARG A 53 27.74 -15.32 2.39
C ARG A 53 28.92 -14.40 2.12
N ASN A 54 28.96 -13.22 2.74
CA ASN A 54 30.03 -12.24 2.57
C ASN A 54 31.38 -12.75 3.11
N LEU A 55 31.35 -13.54 4.19
CA LEU A 55 32.54 -14.19 4.75
C LEU A 55 33.11 -15.32 3.87
N LYS A 56 32.27 -16.01 3.08
CA LYS A 56 32.71 -17.07 2.15
C LYS A 56 33.25 -16.56 0.81
N LEU A 57 32.87 -15.35 0.41
CA LEU A 57 33.31 -14.72 -0.85
C LEU A 57 34.65 -13.97 -0.69
N GLY A 58 35.53 -14.41 0.22
CA GLY A 58 36.92 -14.04 0.42
C GLY A 58 37.31 -12.67 -0.14
N GLY A 59 37.12 -11.63 0.67
CA GLY A 59 37.48 -10.28 0.27
C GLY A 59 38.95 -10.12 -0.03
N SER A 60 39.28 -10.01 -1.29
CA SER A 60 40.54 -9.44 -1.75
C SER A 60 40.31 -8.59 -2.99
N THR A 61 39.80 -7.39 -2.78
CA THR A 61 40.08 -6.22 -3.62
C THR A 61 39.80 -4.99 -2.77
N GLY A 62 40.81 -4.17 -2.55
CA GLY A 62 40.90 -3.09 -1.60
C GLY A 62 40.08 -1.83 -1.92
N TYR A 63 38.77 -1.98 -2.16
CA TYR A 63 37.80 -0.92 -2.00
C TYR A 63 36.98 -1.28 -0.76
N MET A 64 37.11 -0.52 0.32
CA MET A 64 36.13 -0.52 1.39
C MET A 64 34.78 -0.22 0.73
N GLN A 65 34.00 -1.25 0.43
CA GLN A 65 32.58 -1.06 0.15
C GLN A 65 31.99 -0.57 1.47
N MET A 66 31.77 0.73 1.57
CA MET A 66 30.85 1.27 2.59
C MET A 66 29.57 0.43 2.51
N PRO A 67 29.03 -0.06 3.64
CA PRO A 67 27.78 -0.80 3.62
C PRO A 67 26.77 0.08 2.90
N THR A 68 26.25 -0.42 1.77
CA THR A 68 25.30 0.34 0.95
C THR A 68 24.07 0.58 1.82
N LYS A 69 23.81 1.84 2.17
CA LYS A 69 22.62 2.26 2.90
C LYS A 69 21.42 2.11 1.95
N THR A 70 20.60 1.09 2.16
CA THR A 70 19.50 0.76 1.26
C THR A 70 18.21 0.57 2.00
N ILE A 71 17.13 1.04 1.40
CA ILE A 71 15.76 0.79 1.84
C ILE A 71 14.95 0.17 0.70
N GLY A 72 13.79 -0.37 1.02
CA GLY A 72 12.81 -0.84 0.05
C GLY A 72 11.44 -0.22 0.30
N CYS A 73 10.53 -0.42 -0.65
CA CYS A 73 9.15 0.02 -0.57
C CYS A 73 8.21 -1.11 -0.99
N ILE A 74 7.11 -1.30 -0.26
CA ILE A 74 6.06 -2.25 -0.59
C ILE A 74 4.75 -1.48 -0.76
N PHE A 75 4.13 -1.61 -1.93
CA PHE A 75 2.76 -1.18 -2.14
C PHE A 75 1.82 -2.28 -1.66
N ALA A 76 1.16 -2.06 -0.52
CA ALA A 76 0.46 -3.10 0.23
C ALA A 76 -0.92 -3.46 -0.33
N ARG A 77 -1.51 -2.64 -1.18
CA ARG A 77 -2.81 -2.92 -1.79
C ARG A 77 -2.72 -3.98 -2.87
N SER A 78 -3.68 -4.90 -2.87
CA SER A 78 -3.89 -5.86 -3.97
C SER A 78 -4.51 -5.14 -5.18
N GLY A 79 -3.98 -5.39 -6.36
CA GLY A 79 -4.39 -4.76 -7.62
C GLY A 79 -3.33 -3.81 -8.18
N ASN A 80 -3.64 -3.05 -9.21
CA ASN A 80 -2.72 -2.15 -9.93
C ASN A 80 -2.23 -0.93 -9.11
N THR A 81 -1.81 -1.15 -7.86
CA THR A 81 -1.42 -0.09 -6.92
C THR A 81 -0.12 0.62 -7.27
N THR A 82 0.73 0.01 -8.09
CA THR A 82 1.90 0.68 -8.65
C THR A 82 1.53 1.84 -9.58
N ASN A 83 0.28 1.84 -10.09
CA ASN A 83 -0.29 2.91 -10.92
C ASN A 83 -1.23 3.83 -10.13
N ASP A 84 -1.35 3.66 -8.81
CA ASP A 84 -2.12 4.56 -7.96
C ASP A 84 -1.32 5.85 -7.72
N PRO A 85 -1.76 7.00 -8.26
CA PRO A 85 -1.00 8.25 -8.17
C PRO A 85 -0.77 8.70 -6.73
N PHE A 86 -1.69 8.43 -5.81
CA PHE A 86 -1.55 8.76 -4.40
C PHE A 86 -0.35 8.06 -3.76
N PHE A 87 -0.28 6.73 -3.86
CA PHE A 87 0.84 5.98 -3.29
C PHE A 87 2.16 6.17 -4.05
N SER A 88 2.09 6.41 -5.36
CA SER A 88 3.28 6.69 -6.17
C SER A 88 3.94 8.03 -5.77
N GLN A 89 3.16 9.05 -5.43
CA GLN A 89 3.68 10.33 -4.93
C GLN A 89 4.32 10.17 -3.54
N ILE A 90 3.70 9.42 -2.63
CA ILE A 90 4.29 9.10 -1.32
C ILE A 90 5.64 8.38 -1.50
N ALA A 91 5.67 7.35 -2.36
CA ALA A 91 6.90 6.60 -2.63
C ALA A 91 8.02 7.47 -3.20
N ARG A 92 7.69 8.38 -4.13
CA ARG A 92 8.63 9.34 -4.70
C ARG A 92 9.20 10.30 -3.64
N ALA A 93 8.35 10.84 -2.78
CA ALA A 93 8.78 11.74 -1.71
C ALA A 93 9.67 11.01 -0.69
N LEU A 94 9.32 9.75 -0.37
CA LEU A 94 10.12 8.87 0.49
C LEU A 94 11.50 8.60 -0.13
N GLU A 95 11.56 8.25 -1.42
CA GLU A 95 12.80 8.01 -2.15
C GLU A 95 13.70 9.25 -2.19
N GLN A 96 13.13 10.42 -2.49
CA GLN A 96 13.87 11.69 -2.53
C GLN A 96 14.47 12.04 -1.17
N GLU A 97 13.71 11.89 -0.09
CA GLU A 97 14.21 12.16 1.26
C GLU A 97 15.25 11.13 1.69
N ALA A 98 15.06 9.85 1.38
CA ALA A 98 16.04 8.81 1.63
C ALA A 98 17.37 9.11 0.91
N PHE A 99 17.30 9.54 -0.36
CA PHE A 99 18.47 9.90 -1.13
C PHE A 99 19.23 11.09 -0.52
N ARG A 100 18.51 12.11 -0.02
CA ARG A 100 19.13 13.26 0.70
C ARG A 100 19.92 12.81 1.94
N GLN A 101 19.46 11.73 2.59
CA GLN A 101 20.12 11.16 3.78
C GLN A 101 21.14 10.06 3.43
N GLY A 102 21.50 9.90 2.16
CA GLY A 102 22.52 8.96 1.70
C GLY A 102 22.05 7.52 1.61
N TYR A 103 20.72 7.28 1.54
CA TYR A 103 20.11 5.98 1.31
C TYR A 103 19.63 5.85 -0.13
N ILE A 104 19.68 4.64 -0.66
CA ILE A 104 19.17 4.32 -1.99
C ILE A 104 17.96 3.40 -1.85
N MET A 105 16.87 3.71 -2.55
CA MET A 105 15.76 2.78 -2.69
C MET A 105 16.18 1.67 -3.67
N LYS A 106 16.42 0.49 -3.13
CA LYS A 106 16.95 -0.65 -3.89
C LYS A 106 15.89 -1.33 -4.74
N TYR A 107 14.66 -1.38 -4.23
CA TYR A 107 13.50 -1.93 -4.91
C TYR A 107 12.19 -1.37 -4.37
N SER A 108 11.19 -1.40 -5.23
CA SER A 108 9.78 -1.27 -4.85
C SER A 108 8.98 -2.36 -5.56
N PHE A 109 7.97 -2.92 -4.89
CA PHE A 109 7.12 -3.95 -5.45
C PHE A 109 5.72 -3.91 -4.85
N SER A 110 4.75 -4.51 -5.57
CA SER A 110 3.40 -4.71 -5.06
C SER A 110 3.33 -5.93 -4.13
N ALA A 111 2.53 -5.84 -3.09
CA ALA A 111 2.25 -6.99 -2.21
C ALA A 111 1.66 -8.19 -2.97
N TYR A 112 1.04 -7.96 -4.12
CA TYR A 112 0.56 -9.02 -5.00
C TYR A 112 1.69 -9.89 -5.55
N ASP A 113 2.86 -9.28 -5.80
CA ASP A 113 4.02 -9.95 -6.37
C ASP A 113 4.74 -10.86 -5.37
N ILE A 114 4.46 -10.73 -4.07
CA ILE A 114 5.08 -11.57 -3.02
C ILE A 114 4.72 -13.06 -3.19
N ASN A 115 3.59 -13.36 -3.78
CA ASN A 115 3.18 -14.73 -4.07
C ASN A 115 3.92 -15.35 -5.25
N ASP A 116 4.59 -14.53 -6.08
CA ASP A 116 5.46 -15.02 -7.15
C ASP A 116 6.80 -15.49 -6.59
N ALA A 117 7.22 -16.69 -7.01
CA ALA A 117 8.46 -17.30 -6.55
C ALA A 117 9.72 -16.48 -6.90
N ASN A 118 9.72 -15.86 -8.08
CA ASN A 118 10.86 -15.07 -8.54
C ASN A 118 10.99 -13.78 -7.74
N THR A 119 9.87 -13.10 -7.47
CA THR A 119 9.84 -11.88 -6.63
C THR A 119 10.31 -12.18 -5.23
N TYR A 120 9.83 -13.27 -4.61
CA TYR A 120 10.29 -13.69 -3.29
C TYR A 120 11.80 -13.98 -3.29
N GLN A 121 12.31 -14.65 -4.32
CA GLN A 121 13.74 -14.94 -4.49
C GLN A 121 14.57 -13.66 -4.61
N LEU A 122 14.10 -12.70 -5.42
CA LEU A 122 14.78 -11.41 -5.59
C LEU A 122 14.87 -10.63 -4.28
N ILE A 123 13.77 -10.57 -3.51
CA ILE A 123 13.72 -9.92 -2.20
C ILE A 123 14.71 -10.60 -1.24
N ALA A 124 14.63 -11.93 -1.12
CA ALA A 124 15.49 -12.70 -0.22
C ALA A 124 16.98 -12.60 -0.55
N SER A 125 17.30 -12.47 -1.85
CA SER A 125 18.68 -12.33 -2.35
C SER A 125 19.22 -10.90 -2.28
N ASN A 126 18.33 -9.91 -2.06
CA ASN A 126 18.67 -8.50 -2.08
C ASN A 126 18.21 -7.81 -0.78
N PRO A 127 18.81 -8.14 0.38
CA PRO A 127 18.41 -7.53 1.64
C PRO A 127 18.58 -6.01 1.62
N VAL A 128 17.71 -5.33 2.37
CA VAL A 128 17.76 -3.89 2.63
C VAL A 128 17.81 -3.64 4.14
N ASN A 129 18.22 -2.45 4.53
CA ASN A 129 18.32 -2.08 5.94
C ASN A 129 16.95 -1.87 6.59
N GLY A 130 15.96 -1.43 5.82
CA GLY A 130 14.59 -1.23 6.28
C GLY A 130 13.60 -1.11 5.13
N ILE A 131 12.30 -1.16 5.44
CA ILE A 131 11.23 -1.15 4.46
C ILE A 131 10.13 -0.17 4.83
N ALA A 132 9.64 0.57 3.83
CA ALA A 132 8.39 1.33 3.94
C ALA A 132 7.24 0.52 3.35
N VAL A 133 6.09 0.52 4.02
CA VAL A 133 4.87 -0.16 3.56
C VAL A 133 3.80 0.88 3.34
N LEU A 134 3.34 1.00 2.09
CA LEU A 134 2.37 1.99 1.65
C LEU A 134 0.99 1.36 1.49
N GLY A 135 0.03 1.89 2.24
CA GLY A 135 -1.35 1.43 2.18
C GLY A 135 -1.63 0.20 3.05
N ARG A 136 -2.92 -0.06 3.22
CA ARG A 136 -3.43 -1.11 4.10
C ARG A 136 -3.11 -2.50 3.57
N PHE A 137 -2.66 -3.39 4.42
CA PHE A 137 -2.28 -4.76 4.10
C PHE A 137 -3.06 -5.81 4.89
N ASP A 138 -3.04 -7.04 4.37
CA ASP A 138 -3.64 -8.20 5.00
C ASP A 138 -2.71 -8.87 6.03
N LYS A 139 -3.21 -9.90 6.71
CA LYS A 139 -2.45 -10.64 7.71
C LYS A 139 -1.23 -11.39 7.13
N ASN A 140 -1.29 -11.79 5.86
CA ASN A 140 -0.22 -12.54 5.22
C ASN A 140 0.97 -11.63 4.96
N LEU A 141 0.70 -10.45 4.37
CA LEU A 141 1.73 -9.43 4.16
C LEU A 141 2.32 -8.95 5.50
N LEU A 142 1.48 -8.73 6.51
CA LEU A 142 1.96 -8.37 7.85
C LEU A 142 2.93 -9.40 8.41
N SER A 143 2.58 -10.68 8.30
CA SER A 143 3.42 -11.79 8.75
C SER A 143 4.74 -11.87 7.99
N PHE A 144 4.69 -11.65 6.66
CA PHE A 144 5.87 -11.58 5.81
C PHE A 144 6.79 -10.43 6.23
N VAL A 145 6.26 -9.22 6.31
CA VAL A 145 7.03 -8.00 6.65
C VAL A 145 7.69 -8.13 8.02
N LYS A 146 6.95 -8.60 9.05
CA LYS A 146 7.50 -8.82 10.41
C LYS A 146 8.66 -9.81 10.46
N LYS A 147 8.67 -10.80 9.57
CA LYS A 147 9.71 -11.82 9.53
C LYS A 147 10.92 -11.41 8.70
N GLN A 148 10.71 -10.64 7.63
CA GLN A 148 11.76 -10.29 6.67
C GLN A 148 12.54 -9.04 7.05
N TYR A 149 11.89 -8.10 7.74
CA TYR A 149 12.47 -6.77 7.96
C TYR A 149 12.50 -6.41 9.44
N LYS A 150 13.66 -5.93 9.88
CA LYS A 150 13.86 -5.47 11.25
C LYS A 150 13.25 -4.09 11.48
N TYR A 151 13.38 -3.20 10.51
CA TYR A 151 12.91 -1.82 10.59
C TYR A 151 11.84 -1.60 9.53
N VAL A 152 10.66 -1.21 9.98
CA VAL A 152 9.46 -1.04 9.14
C VAL A 152 8.78 0.26 9.53
N VAL A 153 8.41 1.06 8.53
CA VAL A 153 7.49 2.17 8.68
C VAL A 153 6.27 1.93 7.79
N TYR A 154 5.10 2.18 8.33
CA TYR A 154 3.85 2.14 7.59
C TYR A 154 3.36 3.57 7.29
N THR A 155 2.76 3.79 6.11
CA THR A 155 2.08 5.05 5.78
C THR A 155 0.81 4.81 4.98
N GLY A 156 -0.21 5.63 5.23
CA GLY A 156 -1.53 5.54 4.59
C GLY A 156 -2.59 6.38 5.30
N LEU A 157 -3.86 6.08 5.02
CA LEU A 157 -5.02 6.79 5.57
C LEU A 157 -5.74 6.02 6.70
N ASN A 158 -5.29 4.80 6.99
CA ASN A 158 -5.89 3.97 8.01
C ASN A 158 -4.83 3.58 9.02
N MET A 159 -5.11 3.79 10.30
CA MET A 159 -4.29 3.22 11.37
C MET A 159 -4.34 1.69 11.33
N ILE A 160 -3.21 1.05 11.56
CA ILE A 160 -3.11 -0.41 11.62
C ILE A 160 -2.69 -0.87 13.01
N ASP A 161 -3.21 -2.01 13.43
CA ASP A 161 -2.86 -2.62 14.73
C ASP A 161 -1.56 -3.42 14.59
N THR A 162 -0.44 -2.72 14.74
CA THR A 162 0.91 -3.30 14.67
C THR A 162 1.87 -2.55 15.58
N ASP A 163 3.05 -3.17 15.77
CA ASP A 163 4.22 -2.60 16.44
C ASP A 163 5.17 -1.86 15.48
N PHE A 164 4.68 -1.44 14.32
CA PHE A 164 5.44 -0.61 13.38
C PHE A 164 5.28 0.87 13.70
N ASP A 165 6.30 1.66 13.34
CA ASP A 165 6.14 3.10 13.26
C ASP A 165 5.13 3.43 12.15
N GLN A 166 4.26 4.41 12.40
CA GLN A 166 3.19 4.79 11.47
C GLN A 166 3.22 6.30 11.22
N VAL A 167 3.18 6.67 9.95
CA VAL A 167 2.97 8.04 9.49
C VAL A 167 1.71 8.04 8.67
N ILE A 168 0.65 8.63 9.18
CA ILE A 168 -0.68 8.56 8.57
C ILE A 168 -1.30 9.94 8.43
N CYS A 169 -2.24 10.09 7.51
CA CYS A 169 -3.23 11.14 7.53
C CYS A 169 -4.55 10.50 7.97
N ASP A 170 -5.26 11.13 8.90
CA ASP A 170 -6.48 10.55 9.47
C ASP A 170 -7.62 10.51 8.45
N GLY A 171 -7.86 9.33 7.88
CA GLY A 171 -8.94 9.10 6.92
C GLY A 171 -10.34 9.25 7.55
N TYR A 172 -10.48 9.05 8.87
CA TYR A 172 -11.74 9.27 9.57
C TYR A 172 -12.06 10.76 9.61
N GLU A 173 -11.15 11.61 10.08
CA GLU A 173 -11.36 13.05 10.18
C GLU A 173 -11.49 13.71 8.79
N ALA A 174 -10.75 13.22 7.79
CA ALA A 174 -10.94 13.64 6.40
C ALA A 174 -12.38 13.37 5.91
N SER A 175 -12.91 12.19 6.22
CA SER A 175 -14.30 11.84 5.89
C SER A 175 -15.33 12.69 6.65
N VAL A 176 -15.11 12.94 7.94
CA VAL A 176 -15.94 13.85 8.75
C VAL A 176 -16.00 15.23 8.11
N THR A 177 -14.85 15.74 7.68
CA THR A 177 -14.74 17.05 7.02
C THR A 177 -15.52 17.06 5.69
N ALA A 178 -15.35 16.03 4.86
CA ALA A 178 -16.02 15.92 3.57
C ALA A 178 -17.55 15.89 3.71
N VAL A 179 -18.07 15.05 4.61
CA VAL A 179 -19.53 14.93 4.82
C VAL A 179 -20.12 16.20 5.41
N LYS A 180 -19.44 16.84 6.38
CA LYS A 180 -19.87 18.14 6.91
C LYS A 180 -19.89 19.23 5.84
N TYR A 181 -18.89 19.24 4.96
CA TYR A 181 -18.84 20.20 3.85
C TYR A 181 -20.05 20.04 2.91
N LEU A 182 -20.36 18.81 2.49
CA LEU A 182 -21.55 18.53 1.70
C LEU A 182 -22.84 18.92 2.41
N HIS A 183 -22.96 18.63 3.71
CA HIS A 183 -24.11 19.03 4.51
C HIS A 183 -24.26 20.56 4.59
N ASN A 184 -23.18 21.29 4.79
CA ASN A 184 -23.19 22.75 4.84
C ASN A 184 -23.59 23.40 3.50
N LEU A 185 -23.43 22.69 2.38
CA LEU A 185 -23.95 23.08 1.07
C LEU A 185 -25.45 22.74 0.88
N GLY A 186 -26.09 22.15 1.90
CA GLY A 186 -27.52 21.83 1.88
C GLY A 186 -27.84 20.39 1.49
N HIS A 187 -26.85 19.53 1.29
CA HIS A 187 -27.11 18.13 0.99
C HIS A 187 -27.58 17.37 2.23
N THR A 188 -28.75 16.73 2.14
CA THR A 188 -29.33 15.90 3.20
C THR A 188 -29.39 14.42 2.82
N SER A 189 -29.28 14.10 1.53
CA SER A 189 -29.17 12.73 1.01
C SER A 189 -27.79 12.53 0.38
N ILE A 190 -26.86 12.02 1.18
CA ILE A 190 -25.45 11.82 0.79
C ILE A 190 -25.18 10.32 0.72
N GLY A 191 -24.75 9.82 -0.44
CA GLY A 191 -24.32 8.44 -0.62
C GLY A 191 -22.84 8.26 -0.39
N TYR A 192 -22.40 7.01 -0.17
CA TYR A 192 -21.01 6.63 -0.03
C TYR A 192 -20.59 5.70 -1.17
N VAL A 193 -19.38 5.90 -1.71
CA VAL A 193 -18.78 5.03 -2.72
C VAL A 193 -17.39 4.61 -2.30
N GLY A 194 -17.16 3.33 -2.03
CA GLY A 194 -15.86 2.82 -1.60
C GLY A 194 -15.91 1.50 -0.84
N GLU A 195 -14.79 1.12 -0.25
CA GLU A 195 -14.68 -0.06 0.62
C GLU A 195 -15.35 0.20 1.99
N LYS A 196 -15.82 -0.89 2.63
CA LYS A 196 -16.44 -0.82 3.97
C LYS A 196 -15.61 -1.48 5.05
N SER A 197 -14.93 -2.57 4.68
CA SER A 197 -14.26 -3.41 5.67
C SER A 197 -12.96 -2.76 6.15
N ARG A 198 -12.88 -2.48 7.48
CA ARG A 198 -11.72 -1.84 8.11
C ARG A 198 -11.33 -0.51 7.45
N GLU A 199 -12.32 0.23 6.97
CA GLU A 199 -12.13 1.50 6.26
C GLU A 199 -12.59 2.66 7.14
N LEU A 200 -11.64 3.45 7.64
CA LEU A 200 -11.91 4.56 8.55
C LEU A 200 -12.74 5.67 7.88
N ARG A 201 -12.56 5.88 6.57
CA ARG A 201 -13.38 6.85 5.81
C ARG A 201 -14.86 6.45 5.79
N TYR A 202 -15.16 5.16 5.68
CA TYR A 202 -16.52 4.68 5.79
C TYR A 202 -17.09 4.88 7.20
N GLN A 203 -16.28 4.63 8.23
CA GLN A 203 -16.72 4.86 9.61
C GLN A 203 -16.98 6.35 9.87
N GLY A 204 -16.07 7.23 9.43
CA GLY A 204 -16.25 8.69 9.54
C GLY A 204 -17.50 9.19 8.82
N TYR A 205 -17.79 8.63 7.62
CA TYR A 205 -19.05 8.92 6.91
C TYR A 205 -20.28 8.51 7.75
N LEU A 206 -20.33 7.28 8.23
CA LEU A 206 -21.47 6.79 9.01
C LEU A 206 -21.70 7.62 10.28
N ASP A 207 -20.64 7.83 11.05
CA ASP A 207 -20.74 8.55 12.32
C ASP A 207 -21.15 10.01 12.12
N THR A 208 -20.67 10.64 11.03
CA THR A 208 -21.03 12.01 10.72
C THR A 208 -22.49 12.12 10.26
N MET A 209 -22.95 11.23 9.38
CA MET A 209 -24.35 11.16 8.97
C MET A 209 -25.27 11.01 10.19
N ASN A 210 -24.94 10.10 11.10
CA ASN A 210 -25.70 9.87 12.33
C ASN A 210 -25.69 11.09 13.25
N LYS A 211 -24.52 11.74 13.45
CA LYS A 211 -24.41 12.95 14.29
C LYS A 211 -25.22 14.13 13.74
N LEU A 212 -25.34 14.22 12.42
CA LEU A 212 -26.12 15.26 11.75
C LEU A 212 -27.62 14.91 11.63
N GLY A 213 -28.04 13.72 12.09
CA GLY A 213 -29.41 13.25 11.95
C GLY A 213 -29.84 12.96 10.52
N LEU A 214 -28.85 12.71 9.62
CA LEU A 214 -29.11 12.45 8.21
C LEU A 214 -29.40 10.96 7.97
N PRO A 215 -30.30 10.62 7.03
CA PRO A 215 -30.67 9.23 6.76
C PRO A 215 -29.50 8.48 6.08
N VAL A 216 -29.20 7.30 6.60
CA VAL A 216 -28.27 6.36 5.96
C VAL A 216 -29.04 5.19 5.37
N SER A 217 -29.25 5.20 4.06
CA SER A 217 -29.87 4.08 3.35
C SER A 217 -28.80 3.11 2.86
N ARG A 218 -29.03 1.79 3.04
CA ARG A 218 -28.16 0.75 2.47
C ARG A 218 -28.04 0.85 0.96
N GLU A 219 -29.07 1.37 0.32
CA GLU A 219 -29.13 1.56 -1.12
C GLU A 219 -28.21 2.66 -1.63
N ASN A 220 -27.89 3.64 -0.77
CA ASN A 220 -26.98 4.73 -1.10
C ASN A 220 -25.51 4.43 -0.72
N ILE A 221 -25.24 3.21 -0.24
CA ILE A 221 -23.87 2.74 0.04
C ILE A 221 -23.42 1.82 -1.08
N ILE A 222 -22.55 2.33 -1.93
CA ILE A 222 -22.00 1.63 -3.08
C ILE A 222 -20.65 1.02 -2.69
N VAL A 223 -20.66 -0.29 -2.39
CA VAL A 223 -19.44 -1.00 -1.98
C VAL A 223 -18.67 -1.40 -3.22
N THR A 224 -17.45 -0.89 -3.34
CA THR A 224 -16.59 -1.13 -4.50
C THR A 224 -15.11 -1.02 -4.15
N THR A 225 -14.24 -1.47 -5.05
CA THR A 225 -12.78 -1.26 -4.94
C THR A 225 -12.44 0.23 -5.11
N LEU A 226 -11.37 0.67 -4.45
CA LEU A 226 -10.89 2.05 -4.53
C LEU A 226 -10.10 2.29 -5.84
N SER A 227 -10.80 2.19 -6.96
CA SER A 227 -10.27 2.35 -8.31
C SER A 227 -11.28 3.07 -9.21
N SER A 228 -10.82 3.63 -10.32
CA SER A 228 -11.72 4.28 -11.30
C SER A 228 -12.70 3.29 -11.91
N GLU A 229 -12.28 2.06 -12.18
CA GLU A 229 -13.15 1.01 -12.68
C GLU A 229 -14.22 0.63 -11.64
N GLY A 230 -13.82 0.48 -10.37
CA GLY A 230 -14.75 0.19 -9.28
C GLY A 230 -15.78 1.28 -9.10
N GLY A 231 -15.35 2.54 -9.06
CA GLY A 231 -16.26 3.70 -8.97
C GLY A 231 -17.22 3.78 -10.15
N TYR A 232 -16.72 3.59 -11.37
CA TYR A 232 -17.54 3.59 -12.58
C TYR A 232 -18.59 2.49 -12.57
N ASN A 233 -18.19 1.25 -12.39
CA ASN A 233 -19.10 0.11 -12.45
C ASN A 233 -20.13 0.15 -11.31
N GLY A 234 -19.68 0.45 -10.07
CA GLY A 234 -20.56 0.52 -8.90
C GLY A 234 -21.63 1.62 -9.02
N VAL A 235 -21.24 2.82 -9.42
CA VAL A 235 -22.17 3.94 -9.58
C VAL A 235 -23.10 3.72 -10.77
N LYS A 236 -22.59 3.24 -11.90
CA LYS A 236 -23.41 2.94 -13.10
C LYS A 236 -24.49 1.90 -12.81
N GLU A 237 -24.13 0.81 -12.12
CA GLU A 237 -25.10 -0.21 -11.71
C GLU A 237 -26.17 0.37 -10.78
N ARG A 238 -25.75 1.24 -9.86
CA ARG A 238 -26.67 1.84 -8.88
C ARG A 238 -27.61 2.86 -9.50
N LEU A 239 -27.13 3.69 -10.45
CA LEU A 239 -27.97 4.62 -11.22
C LEU A 239 -29.08 3.90 -11.95
N LYS A 240 -28.79 2.77 -12.61
CA LYS A 240 -29.81 1.93 -13.27
C LYS A 240 -30.88 1.36 -12.32
N LYS A 241 -30.53 1.19 -11.04
CA LYS A 241 -31.44 0.72 -10.00
C LYS A 241 -32.19 1.85 -9.29
N GLY A 242 -31.99 3.10 -9.68
CA GLY A 242 -32.64 4.27 -9.09
C GLY A 242 -31.91 4.82 -7.88
N LEU A 243 -30.70 5.32 -8.07
CA LEU A 243 -29.95 6.04 -7.02
C LEU A 243 -30.65 7.35 -6.66
N ASN A 244 -30.99 7.52 -5.38
CA ASN A 244 -31.68 8.70 -4.89
C ASN A 244 -30.81 9.44 -3.86
N VAL A 245 -29.86 10.21 -4.36
CA VAL A 245 -28.96 11.06 -3.56
C VAL A 245 -28.76 12.40 -4.25
N SER A 246 -28.51 13.43 -3.47
CA SER A 246 -28.09 14.74 -4.01
C SER A 246 -26.57 14.91 -4.06
N ALA A 247 -25.83 14.06 -3.31
CA ALA A 247 -24.37 14.05 -3.36
C ALA A 247 -23.81 12.64 -3.13
N LEU A 248 -22.62 12.38 -3.67
CA LEU A 248 -21.81 11.20 -3.41
C LEU A 248 -20.49 11.61 -2.74
N PHE A 249 -20.21 11.02 -1.60
CA PHE A 249 -18.89 11.01 -0.99
C PHE A 249 -18.17 9.75 -1.44
N CYS A 250 -17.12 9.93 -2.27
CA CYS A 250 -16.26 8.87 -2.74
C CYS A 250 -15.02 8.76 -1.85
N ALA A 251 -14.67 7.55 -1.45
CA ALA A 251 -13.60 7.33 -0.48
C ALA A 251 -12.21 7.78 -0.98
N ASN A 252 -12.01 7.87 -2.31
CA ASN A 252 -10.80 8.43 -2.92
C ASN A 252 -11.09 9.03 -4.31
N ASP A 253 -10.14 9.80 -4.83
CA ASP A 253 -10.28 10.50 -6.10
C ASP A 253 -10.44 9.56 -7.30
N LEU A 254 -9.72 8.45 -7.33
CA LEU A 254 -9.88 7.47 -8.42
C LEU A 254 -11.30 6.94 -8.49
N THR A 255 -11.89 6.59 -7.36
CA THR A 255 -13.30 6.16 -7.28
C THR A 255 -14.24 7.29 -7.74
N ALA A 256 -13.96 8.54 -7.34
CA ALA A 256 -14.75 9.71 -7.74
C ALA A 256 -14.69 9.95 -9.25
N ILE A 257 -13.50 9.87 -9.86
CA ILE A 257 -13.33 10.02 -11.31
C ILE A 257 -14.16 8.96 -12.07
N GLY A 258 -14.13 7.73 -11.60
CA GLY A 258 -14.98 6.66 -12.15
C GLY A 258 -16.47 6.95 -12.00
N ALA A 259 -16.89 7.40 -10.82
CA ALA A 259 -18.27 7.81 -10.56
C ALA A 259 -18.73 8.96 -11.46
N MET A 260 -17.90 9.98 -11.63
CA MET A 260 -18.18 11.11 -12.52
C MET A 260 -18.42 10.67 -13.96
N LYS A 261 -17.62 9.73 -14.46
CA LYS A 261 -17.81 9.14 -15.78
C LYS A 261 -19.15 8.42 -15.89
N ALA A 262 -19.52 7.61 -14.91
CA ALA A 262 -20.78 6.88 -14.89
C ALA A 262 -22.00 7.84 -14.89
N ILE A 263 -21.97 8.88 -14.05
CA ILE A 263 -23.03 9.89 -13.96
C ILE A 263 -23.24 10.61 -15.29
N LYS A 264 -22.14 11.03 -15.94
CA LYS A 264 -22.22 11.71 -17.25
C LYS A 264 -22.75 10.80 -18.37
N GLU A 265 -22.38 9.54 -18.39
CA GLU A 265 -22.89 8.57 -19.37
C GLU A 265 -24.38 8.29 -19.24
N GLU A 266 -24.93 8.42 -18.02
CA GLU A 266 -26.38 8.33 -17.77
C GLU A 266 -27.12 9.68 -18.01
N GLY A 267 -26.43 10.68 -18.56
CA GLY A 267 -27.01 11.97 -18.94
C GLY A 267 -27.23 12.95 -17.78
N LEU A 268 -26.69 12.65 -16.59
CA LEU A 268 -26.79 13.51 -15.41
C LEU A 268 -25.63 14.51 -15.33
N ASN A 269 -25.92 15.66 -14.74
CA ASN A 269 -24.97 16.76 -14.61
C ASN A 269 -24.37 16.82 -13.21
N ILE A 270 -23.08 17.13 -13.16
CA ILE A 270 -22.33 17.38 -11.92
C ILE A 270 -21.99 18.88 -11.91
N PRO A 271 -22.34 19.64 -10.86
CA PRO A 271 -22.96 19.20 -9.59
C PRO A 271 -24.47 19.29 -9.56
N SER A 272 -25.17 19.78 -10.60
CA SER A 272 -26.60 20.17 -10.53
C SER A 272 -27.56 19.03 -10.21
N ASP A 273 -27.29 17.82 -10.70
CA ASP A 273 -28.09 16.65 -10.40
C ASP A 273 -27.51 15.85 -9.22
N ILE A 274 -26.19 15.63 -9.23
CA ILE A 274 -25.46 14.93 -8.16
C ILE A 274 -24.10 15.63 -7.93
N SER A 275 -23.89 16.13 -6.72
CA SER A 275 -22.57 16.63 -6.30
C SER A 275 -21.60 15.49 -5.98
N ILE A 276 -20.31 15.69 -6.23
CA ILE A 276 -19.28 14.70 -5.88
C ILE A 276 -18.19 15.34 -5.03
N MET A 277 -17.77 14.62 -4.01
CA MET A 277 -16.64 14.96 -3.17
C MET A 277 -15.83 13.71 -2.82
N SER A 278 -14.50 13.86 -2.68
CA SER A 278 -13.58 12.76 -2.40
C SER A 278 -12.44 13.16 -1.46
N ILE A 279 -11.44 12.31 -1.35
CA ILE A 279 -10.21 12.50 -0.58
C ILE A 279 -9.06 12.08 -1.49
N ASP A 280 -7.92 12.69 -1.39
CA ASP A 280 -6.55 12.46 -1.84
C ASP A 280 -5.93 13.72 -2.45
N ASP A 281 -6.67 14.48 -3.28
CA ASP A 281 -6.19 15.61 -4.08
C ASP A 281 -5.06 15.21 -5.04
N ILE A 282 -5.31 14.11 -5.80
CA ILE A 282 -4.36 13.69 -6.84
C ILE A 282 -4.32 14.71 -8.00
N ASP A 283 -3.18 14.81 -8.66
CA ASP A 283 -2.96 15.77 -9.74
C ASP A 283 -4.06 15.75 -10.83
N THR A 284 -4.58 14.57 -11.16
CA THR A 284 -5.65 14.39 -12.14
C THR A 284 -6.99 15.03 -11.73
N ALA A 285 -7.22 15.25 -10.42
CA ALA A 285 -8.48 15.82 -9.90
C ALA A 285 -8.77 17.21 -10.46
N GLN A 286 -7.75 17.99 -10.77
CA GLN A 286 -7.88 19.34 -11.35
C GLN A 286 -8.20 19.35 -12.85
N TYR A 287 -7.94 18.24 -13.57
CA TYR A 287 -8.11 18.17 -15.02
C TYR A 287 -9.41 17.47 -15.45
N VAL A 288 -10.20 16.94 -14.54
CA VAL A 288 -11.54 16.43 -14.85
C VAL A 288 -12.53 17.58 -14.95
N SER A 289 -13.63 17.39 -15.67
CA SER A 289 -14.65 18.42 -15.85
C SER A 289 -16.02 17.92 -15.37
N PRO A 290 -16.65 18.62 -14.42
CA PRO A 290 -16.09 19.71 -13.62
C PRO A 290 -14.88 19.28 -12.81
N MET A 291 -14.06 20.21 -12.34
CA MET A 291 -12.95 19.95 -11.45
C MET A 291 -13.46 19.25 -10.19
N LEU A 292 -12.78 18.20 -9.75
CA LEU A 292 -13.20 17.40 -8.60
C LEU A 292 -12.96 18.16 -7.29
N THR A 293 -13.99 18.23 -6.44
CA THR A 293 -13.85 18.70 -5.07
C THR A 293 -13.32 17.56 -4.20
N THR A 294 -12.17 17.77 -3.57
CA THR A 294 -11.48 16.73 -2.80
C THR A 294 -10.82 17.30 -1.55
N ILE A 295 -10.58 16.45 -0.55
CA ILE A 295 -9.77 16.78 0.63
C ILE A 295 -8.30 16.54 0.26
N HIS A 296 -7.48 17.58 0.46
CA HIS A 296 -6.04 17.49 0.26
C HIS A 296 -5.38 16.60 1.33
N VAL A 297 -4.62 15.60 0.89
CA VAL A 297 -3.73 14.79 1.74
C VAL A 297 -2.28 15.17 1.44
N PRO A 298 -1.47 15.55 2.45
CA PRO A 298 -0.09 16.02 2.24
C PRO A 298 0.86 14.84 1.96
N VAL A 299 0.71 14.23 0.79
CA VAL A 299 1.43 13.00 0.39
C VAL A 299 2.95 13.15 0.39
N GLU A 300 3.46 14.35 0.07
CA GLU A 300 4.89 14.62 0.12
C GLU A 300 5.43 14.58 1.55
N GLU A 301 4.71 15.18 2.49
CA GLU A 301 5.08 15.19 3.90
C GLU A 301 5.00 13.80 4.51
N LEU A 302 3.98 13.01 4.15
CA LEU A 302 3.89 11.60 4.55
C LEU A 302 5.11 10.80 4.10
N GLY A 303 5.51 10.93 2.84
CA GLY A 303 6.69 10.25 2.30
C GLY A 303 8.00 10.70 2.96
N LYS A 304 8.20 12.01 3.11
CA LYS A 304 9.39 12.59 3.77
C LYS A 304 9.51 12.13 5.22
N MET A 305 8.41 12.17 5.97
CA MET A 305 8.41 11.78 7.38
C MET A 305 8.63 10.27 7.54
N ALA A 306 8.01 9.46 6.69
CA ALA A 306 8.22 8.01 6.68
C ALA A 306 9.71 7.66 6.44
N ALA A 307 10.37 8.34 5.49
CA ALA A 307 11.81 8.15 5.26
C ALA A 307 12.65 8.52 6.49
N LYS A 308 12.39 9.67 7.11
CA LYS A 308 13.12 10.13 8.29
C LYS A 308 13.02 9.15 9.46
N ILE A 309 11.80 8.68 9.75
CA ILE A 309 11.57 7.71 10.84
C ILE A 309 12.27 6.39 10.52
N LEU A 310 12.10 5.86 9.29
CA LEU A 310 12.73 4.61 8.90
C LEU A 310 14.25 4.66 9.04
N ILE A 311 14.88 5.75 8.58
CA ILE A 311 16.31 5.94 8.64
C ILE A 311 16.79 6.13 10.10
N ASP A 312 16.06 6.89 10.91
CA ASP A 312 16.35 7.01 12.35
C ASP A 312 16.37 5.64 13.03
N ARG A 313 15.38 4.77 12.73
CA ARG A 313 15.36 3.41 13.28
C ARG A 313 16.50 2.54 12.79
N ILE A 314 16.95 2.71 11.56
CA ILE A 314 18.10 1.98 11.02
C ILE A 314 19.40 2.42 11.70
N GLU A 315 19.59 3.70 11.93
CA GLU A 315 20.83 4.26 12.46
C GLU A 315 20.91 4.17 13.98
N ASN A 316 19.82 4.47 14.69
CA ASN A 316 19.79 4.57 16.14
C ASN A 316 19.15 3.37 16.86
N GLY A 317 18.63 2.40 16.10
CA GLY A 317 18.00 1.21 16.64
C GLY A 317 16.49 1.37 16.89
N LYS A 318 15.85 0.26 17.29
CA LYS A 318 14.40 0.22 17.54
C LYS A 318 14.10 0.80 18.94
N SER A 319 13.19 1.76 18.97
CA SER A 319 12.56 2.27 20.19
C SER A 319 11.07 1.87 20.23
N LEU A 320 10.30 2.46 21.16
CA LEU A 320 8.85 2.31 21.12
C LEU A 320 8.29 2.83 19.79
N PRO A 321 7.31 2.13 19.19
CA PRO A 321 6.68 2.59 17.97
C PRO A 321 6.05 3.97 18.15
N VAL A 322 6.23 4.85 17.16
CA VAL A 322 5.58 6.15 17.12
C VAL A 322 4.47 6.15 16.07
N LYS A 323 3.41 6.91 16.35
CA LYS A 323 2.33 7.21 15.40
C LYS A 323 2.31 8.72 15.21
N ILE A 324 2.45 9.14 13.95
CA ILE A 324 2.39 10.55 13.54
C ILE A 324 1.19 10.69 12.62
N GLU A 325 0.32 11.67 12.94
CA GLU A 325 -0.86 12.07 12.17
C GLU A 325 -0.67 13.49 11.63
#